data_79f4db8771cbe6782c4e58c2bbc4a61c
#
_entry.id   79f4db8771cbe6782c4e58c2bbc4a61c
#
_cell.length_a   1.000
_cell.length_b   1.000
_cell.length_c   1.000
_cell.angle_alpha   90.00
_cell.angle_beta   90.00
_cell.angle_gamma   90.00
#
_symmetry.space_group_name_H-M   'P 1'
#
loop_
_entity.id
_entity.type
_entity.pdbx_description
1 polymer ?
#
loop_
_entity_poly.entity_id
_entity_poly.type
_entity_poly.pdbx_seq_one_letter_code
_entity_poly.pdbx_strand_id
1 'polypeptide(L)'
;MPRPLWSGAISFGLVTIPVKLVSATDDRSVHFHQVHSENMGRVRVRKYCEAEDREVSAGEIGKGFEVAKDKLVAVTDAELESMPLPTAKAIEIVAFVPAASIDPVRLSGDSYFLQCDGQVAAKPYALIAKALARNTKVAVAKLAWHGRERLVLLRVRDGVLVAHVLKWDDEIRDPAELAPKDLEVTDSEIDEAVHLVESMTTDDISGYRDTYREALEAVIEAKAEEGRRPPEPRTGDEEQGGQVLDLMAALQESVRKAQSARGEDGGNAEIHEMPESKPKPKKKTAATKTAKKAPAKTVAKKTADAKKPARRRGA
;
A
#
# COMPACT_ATOMS: atom_id res chain seq x y z
N MET A 1 1.62 -29.04 4.29
CA MET A 1 2.09 -27.95 5.17
C MET A 1 2.98 -27.02 4.36
N PRO A 2 2.84 -25.71 4.47
CA PRO A 2 3.70 -24.77 3.75
C PRO A 2 5.17 -24.94 4.20
N ARG A 3 6.10 -24.75 3.25
CA ARG A 3 7.53 -24.83 3.53
C ARG A 3 7.95 -23.68 4.44
N PRO A 4 8.75 -23.93 5.49
CA PRO A 4 9.31 -22.86 6.31
C PRO A 4 10.27 -22.00 5.46
N LEU A 5 10.09 -20.70 5.53
CA LEU A 5 10.90 -19.70 4.84
C LEU A 5 12.13 -19.30 5.65
N TRP A 6 12.04 -19.41 6.96
CA TRP A 6 13.11 -19.08 7.91
C TRP A 6 12.94 -19.88 9.19
N SER A 7 14.05 -20.19 9.85
CA SER A 7 14.10 -20.87 11.15
C SER A 7 15.02 -20.11 12.09
N GLY A 8 14.57 -19.95 13.33
CA GLY A 8 15.29 -19.22 14.36
C GLY A 8 14.57 -19.28 15.69
N ALA A 9 14.63 -18.22 16.48
CA ALA A 9 13.96 -18.18 17.77
C ALA A 9 13.37 -16.81 18.06
N ILE A 10 12.26 -16.76 18.80
CA ILE A 10 11.79 -15.53 19.44
C ILE A 10 12.63 -15.34 20.70
N SER A 11 13.24 -14.17 20.84
CA SER A 11 13.96 -13.73 22.03
C SER A 11 13.14 -12.73 22.82
N PHE A 12 12.87 -13.04 24.07
CA PHE A 12 12.14 -12.19 24.98
C PHE A 12 12.79 -12.22 26.36
N GLY A 13 13.60 -11.22 26.65
CA GLY A 13 14.42 -11.20 27.86
C GLY A 13 15.38 -12.40 27.88
N LEU A 14 15.27 -13.25 28.91
CA LEU A 14 16.06 -14.48 29.03
C LEU A 14 15.40 -15.71 28.39
N VAL A 15 14.23 -15.56 27.80
CA VAL A 15 13.49 -16.68 27.21
C VAL A 15 13.75 -16.73 25.71
N THR A 16 14.15 -17.90 25.22
CA THR A 16 14.35 -18.19 23.82
C THR A 16 13.38 -19.29 23.38
N ILE A 17 12.59 -19.02 22.35
CA ILE A 17 11.53 -19.91 21.85
C ILE A 17 11.83 -20.27 20.40
N PRO A 18 12.29 -21.49 20.10
CA PRO A 18 12.52 -21.94 18.73
C PRO A 18 11.24 -21.89 17.91
N VAL A 19 11.32 -21.25 16.72
CA VAL A 19 10.19 -21.07 15.79
C VAL A 19 10.64 -21.15 14.35
N LYS A 20 9.65 -21.42 13.48
CA LYS A 20 9.77 -21.35 12.01
C LYS A 20 8.78 -20.35 11.47
N LEU A 21 9.20 -19.52 10.52
CA LEU A 21 8.32 -18.66 9.74
C LEU A 21 7.77 -19.42 8.54
N VAL A 22 6.46 -19.37 8.38
CA VAL A 22 5.76 -19.87 7.19
C VAL A 22 4.88 -18.75 6.63
N SER A 23 4.67 -18.70 5.31
CA SER A 23 3.77 -17.68 4.73
C SER A 23 2.38 -17.79 5.35
N ALA A 24 1.78 -16.66 5.70
CA ALA A 24 0.40 -16.59 6.17
C ALA A 24 -0.60 -16.36 5.03
N THR A 25 -0.10 -16.03 3.84
CA THR A 25 -0.89 -15.71 2.65
C THR A 25 -0.40 -16.52 1.47
N ASP A 26 -1.34 -16.90 0.60
CA ASP A 26 -1.04 -17.49 -0.70
C ASP A 26 -1.30 -16.43 -1.79
N ASP A 27 -0.39 -16.34 -2.75
CA ASP A 27 -0.64 -15.56 -3.96
C ASP A 27 -1.54 -16.36 -4.90
N ARG A 28 -2.76 -15.84 -5.11
CA ARG A 28 -3.76 -16.41 -5.99
C ARG A 28 -3.93 -15.62 -7.28
N SER A 29 -3.03 -14.68 -7.56
CA SER A 29 -3.06 -13.92 -8.81
C SER A 29 -2.78 -14.82 -10.02
N VAL A 30 -3.36 -14.45 -11.15
CA VAL A 30 -3.08 -15.12 -12.43
C VAL A 30 -1.71 -14.70 -12.91
N HIS A 31 -0.76 -15.63 -13.01
CA HIS A 31 0.59 -15.37 -13.48
C HIS A 31 0.73 -15.60 -14.98
N PHE A 32 1.22 -14.58 -15.68
CA PHE A 32 1.49 -14.66 -17.11
C PHE A 32 2.96 -14.97 -17.38
N HIS A 33 3.19 -15.83 -18.36
CA HIS A 33 4.52 -15.98 -18.95
C HIS A 33 4.71 -14.98 -20.07
N GLN A 34 5.91 -14.40 -20.17
CA GLN A 34 6.27 -13.59 -21.33
C GLN A 34 6.44 -14.49 -22.54
N VAL A 35 5.74 -14.15 -23.62
CA VAL A 35 5.81 -14.88 -24.88
C VAL A 35 6.09 -13.93 -26.04
N HIS A 36 6.78 -14.42 -27.06
CA HIS A 36 7.00 -13.69 -28.30
C HIS A 36 5.70 -13.63 -29.11
N SER A 37 5.23 -12.42 -29.42
CA SER A 37 3.90 -12.19 -30.00
C SER A 37 3.66 -12.85 -31.35
N GLU A 38 4.72 -13.05 -32.15
CA GLU A 38 4.59 -13.63 -33.50
C GLU A 38 4.48 -15.16 -33.51
N ASN A 39 5.15 -15.84 -32.59
CA ASN A 39 5.27 -17.30 -32.61
C ASN A 39 4.89 -17.99 -31.31
N MET A 40 4.42 -17.23 -30.31
CA MET A 40 4.06 -17.71 -28.97
C MET A 40 5.21 -18.43 -28.24
N GLY A 41 6.43 -18.28 -28.68
CA GLY A 41 7.62 -18.83 -28.04
C GLY A 41 7.85 -18.18 -26.66
N ARG A 42 8.20 -18.99 -25.66
CA ARG A 42 8.48 -18.47 -24.30
C ARG A 42 9.74 -17.61 -24.29
N VAL A 43 9.63 -16.37 -23.82
CA VAL A 43 10.76 -15.45 -23.64
C VAL A 43 11.49 -15.79 -22.33
N ARG A 44 12.83 -15.80 -22.38
CA ARG A 44 13.69 -15.99 -21.21
C ARG A 44 14.58 -14.76 -21.04
N VAL A 45 14.69 -14.28 -19.81
CA VAL A 45 15.63 -13.20 -19.45
C VAL A 45 16.98 -13.82 -19.10
N ARG A 46 18.05 -13.29 -19.69
CA ARG A 46 19.44 -13.67 -19.43
C ARG A 46 20.17 -12.49 -18.82
N LYS A 47 21.07 -12.76 -17.89
CA LYS A 47 21.88 -11.73 -17.24
C LYS A 47 23.15 -11.52 -18.07
N TYR A 48 23.47 -10.27 -18.32
CA TYR A 48 24.55 -9.87 -19.22
C TYR A 48 25.49 -8.90 -18.51
N CYS A 49 26.80 -9.08 -18.66
CA CYS A 49 27.81 -8.17 -18.15
C CYS A 49 28.16 -7.13 -19.21
N GLU A 50 27.87 -5.88 -18.94
CA GLU A 50 28.15 -4.78 -19.88
C GLU A 50 29.66 -4.57 -20.15
N ALA A 51 30.48 -4.82 -19.11
CA ALA A 51 31.94 -4.62 -19.25
C ALA A 51 32.64 -5.69 -20.10
N GLU A 52 32.10 -6.93 -20.08
CA GLU A 52 32.69 -8.07 -20.80
C GLU A 52 31.92 -8.46 -22.07
N ASP A 53 30.78 -7.82 -22.31
CA ASP A 53 29.88 -8.07 -23.45
C ASP A 53 29.48 -9.56 -23.58
N ARG A 54 29.17 -10.25 -22.44
CA ARG A 54 28.79 -11.66 -22.40
C ARG A 54 27.71 -11.97 -21.36
N GLU A 55 27.07 -13.11 -21.57
CA GLU A 55 26.21 -13.69 -20.52
C GLU A 55 27.03 -14.13 -19.32
N VAL A 56 26.46 -13.88 -18.12
CA VAL A 56 27.04 -14.28 -16.84
C VAL A 56 26.11 -15.23 -16.09
N SER A 57 26.70 -16.24 -15.48
CA SER A 57 25.99 -17.20 -14.65
C SER A 57 25.63 -16.59 -13.29
N ALA A 58 24.68 -17.20 -12.57
CA ALA A 58 24.28 -16.71 -11.25
C ALA A 58 25.44 -16.71 -10.23
N GLY A 59 26.42 -17.62 -10.38
CA GLY A 59 27.60 -17.70 -9.51
C GLY A 59 28.64 -16.61 -9.74
N GLU A 60 28.60 -15.93 -10.89
CA GLU A 60 29.50 -14.83 -11.24
C GLU A 60 28.96 -13.46 -10.82
N ILE A 61 27.73 -13.42 -10.28
CA ILE A 61 27.06 -12.16 -9.90
C ILE A 61 27.25 -11.91 -8.41
N GLY A 62 28.03 -10.88 -8.10
CA GLY A 62 28.21 -10.37 -6.75
C GLY A 62 27.25 -9.23 -6.42
N LYS A 63 27.38 -8.72 -5.21
CA LYS A 63 26.68 -7.52 -4.73
C LYS A 63 27.66 -6.36 -4.69
N GLY A 64 27.28 -5.22 -5.28
CA GLY A 64 28.05 -3.99 -5.26
C GLY A 64 27.20 -2.84 -4.78
N PHE A 65 27.76 -1.96 -3.96
CA PHE A 65 27.15 -0.71 -3.53
C PHE A 65 27.82 0.47 -4.22
N GLU A 66 27.08 1.32 -4.88
CA GLU A 66 27.60 2.51 -5.55
C GLU A 66 27.79 3.65 -4.53
N VAL A 67 29.05 3.92 -4.21
CA VAL A 67 29.42 4.99 -3.24
C VAL A 67 29.46 6.36 -3.91
N ALA A 68 29.81 6.38 -5.17
CA ALA A 68 29.82 7.58 -6.03
C ALA A 68 29.63 7.12 -7.48
N LYS A 69 29.30 8.06 -8.37
CA LYS A 69 29.15 7.79 -9.79
C LYS A 69 30.35 6.97 -10.32
N ASP A 70 30.09 5.82 -10.90
CA ASP A 70 31.07 4.88 -11.45
C ASP A 70 32.03 4.22 -10.41
N LYS A 71 31.75 4.35 -9.08
CA LYS A 71 32.54 3.71 -8.04
C LYS A 71 31.72 2.70 -7.26
N LEU A 72 31.82 1.43 -7.66
CA LEU A 72 31.20 0.30 -6.97
C LEU A 72 32.16 -0.28 -5.93
N VAL A 73 31.64 -0.56 -4.75
CA VAL A 73 32.31 -1.32 -3.70
C VAL A 73 31.61 -2.67 -3.60
N ALA A 74 32.38 -3.74 -3.84
CA ALA A 74 31.86 -5.09 -3.71
C ALA A 74 31.59 -5.42 -2.23
N VAL A 75 30.45 -6.05 -1.96
CA VAL A 75 30.07 -6.56 -0.65
C VAL A 75 29.80 -8.05 -0.78
N THR A 76 30.59 -8.86 -0.09
CA THR A 76 30.48 -10.31 -0.16
C THR A 76 29.40 -10.83 0.80
N ASP A 77 28.85 -12.02 0.50
CA ASP A 77 27.88 -12.67 1.39
C ASP A 77 28.52 -13.01 2.76
N ALA A 78 29.81 -13.36 2.78
CA ALA A 78 30.55 -13.60 4.03
C ALA A 78 30.66 -12.34 4.91
N GLU A 79 30.85 -11.16 4.33
CA GLU A 79 30.86 -9.90 5.07
C GLU A 79 29.46 -9.59 5.64
N LEU A 80 28.40 -9.83 4.86
CA LEU A 80 27.01 -9.64 5.33
C LEU A 80 26.66 -10.62 6.46
N GLU A 81 27.11 -11.87 6.38
CA GLU A 81 26.90 -12.87 7.42
C GLU A 81 27.71 -12.60 8.69
N SER A 82 28.89 -12.00 8.55
CA SER A 82 29.78 -11.65 9.68
C SER A 82 29.36 -10.41 10.44
N MET A 83 28.37 -9.66 9.96
CA MET A 83 27.86 -8.49 10.67
C MET A 83 27.33 -8.91 12.06
N PRO A 84 27.77 -8.27 13.15
CA PRO A 84 27.38 -8.64 14.52
C PRO A 84 25.97 -8.12 14.84
N LEU A 85 24.96 -8.62 14.13
CA LEU A 85 23.57 -8.31 14.40
C LEU A 85 23.01 -9.31 15.43
N PRO A 86 22.50 -8.86 16.59
CA PRO A 86 21.89 -9.73 17.59
C PRO A 86 20.66 -10.46 17.05
N THR A 87 20.09 -9.95 15.97
CA THR A 87 18.88 -10.47 15.29
C THR A 87 19.16 -11.50 14.20
N ALA A 88 20.42 -11.90 13.95
CA ALA A 88 20.80 -12.77 12.81
C ALA A 88 20.00 -14.09 12.72
N LYS A 89 19.61 -14.68 13.86
CA LYS A 89 18.73 -15.87 13.93
C LYS A 89 17.66 -15.73 15.01
N ALA A 90 17.32 -14.49 15.39
CA ALA A 90 16.36 -14.21 16.43
C ALA A 90 15.34 -13.16 15.98
N ILE A 91 14.11 -13.34 16.43
CA ILE A 91 13.07 -12.32 16.47
C ILE A 91 13.16 -11.69 17.85
N GLU A 92 13.84 -10.58 17.97
CA GLU A 92 14.05 -9.90 19.23
C GLU A 92 12.88 -8.98 19.56
N ILE A 93 12.11 -9.30 20.60
CA ILE A 93 11.02 -8.43 21.07
C ILE A 93 11.63 -7.24 21.81
N VAL A 94 11.41 -6.04 21.24
CA VAL A 94 11.94 -4.78 21.78
C VAL A 94 10.92 -3.99 22.59
N ALA A 95 9.62 -4.14 22.32
CA ALA A 95 8.56 -3.42 23.02
C ALA A 95 7.20 -4.11 22.93
N PHE A 96 6.28 -3.70 23.83
CA PHE A 96 4.86 -4.00 23.74
C PHE A 96 4.10 -2.67 23.68
N VAL A 97 3.25 -2.53 22.68
CA VAL A 97 2.48 -1.30 22.43
C VAL A 97 0.99 -1.62 22.29
N PRO A 98 0.06 -0.67 22.56
CA PRO A 98 -1.34 -0.86 22.23
C PRO A 98 -1.52 -1.13 20.73
N ALA A 99 -2.39 -2.07 20.34
CA ALA A 99 -2.59 -2.39 18.92
C ALA A 99 -3.05 -1.15 18.11
N ALA A 100 -3.86 -0.28 18.72
CA ALA A 100 -4.35 0.95 18.11
C ALA A 100 -3.26 2.02 17.86
N SER A 101 -2.07 1.89 18.46
CA SER A 101 -0.94 2.81 18.21
C SER A 101 -0.15 2.48 16.94
N ILE A 102 -0.43 1.34 16.29
CA ILE A 102 0.20 0.97 15.03
C ILE A 102 -0.65 1.49 13.88
N ASP A 103 -0.11 2.50 13.19
CA ASP A 103 -0.73 3.00 11.98
C ASP A 103 -0.69 1.92 10.88
N PRO A 104 -1.83 1.58 10.24
CA PRO A 104 -1.88 0.62 9.13
C PRO A 104 -0.94 0.92 7.96
N VAL A 105 -0.56 2.18 7.73
CA VAL A 105 0.41 2.58 6.69
C VAL A 105 1.77 1.91 6.87
N ARG A 106 2.10 1.50 8.10
CA ARG A 106 3.34 0.77 8.43
C ARG A 106 3.35 -0.68 7.97
N LEU A 107 2.19 -1.28 7.69
CA LEU A 107 2.10 -2.69 7.27
C LEU A 107 2.62 -2.83 5.84
N SER A 108 3.65 -3.66 5.64
CA SER A 108 4.27 -3.87 4.32
C SER A 108 3.54 -4.86 3.41
N GLY A 109 2.43 -5.44 3.89
CA GLY A 109 1.69 -6.50 3.19
C GLY A 109 2.19 -7.92 3.48
N ASP A 110 3.45 -8.09 3.86
CA ASP A 110 4.02 -9.40 4.18
C ASP A 110 3.59 -9.87 5.56
N SER A 111 3.00 -11.06 5.63
CA SER A 111 2.54 -11.67 6.87
C SER A 111 2.96 -13.13 6.95
N TYR A 112 3.36 -13.56 8.16
CA TYR A 112 3.89 -14.89 8.40
C TYR A 112 3.29 -15.48 9.65
N PHE A 113 3.00 -16.79 9.64
CA PHE A 113 2.75 -17.54 10.85
C PHE A 113 4.06 -18.00 11.48
N LEU A 114 4.13 -17.91 12.80
CA LEU A 114 5.22 -18.46 13.60
C LEU A 114 4.83 -19.83 14.09
N GLN A 115 5.41 -20.86 13.52
CA GLN A 115 5.22 -22.23 13.94
C GLN A 115 6.22 -22.58 15.05
N CYS A 116 5.76 -23.17 16.14
CA CYS A 116 6.59 -23.70 17.18
C CYS A 116 7.51 -24.82 16.65
N ASP A 117 8.81 -24.78 16.96
CA ASP A 117 9.78 -25.80 16.54
C ASP A 117 10.17 -26.70 17.71
N GLY A 118 9.60 -27.90 17.71
CA GLY A 118 9.87 -28.92 18.72
C GLY A 118 9.02 -28.83 20.00
N GLN A 119 9.02 -29.89 20.78
CA GLN A 119 8.19 -30.01 22.00
C GLN A 119 8.64 -29.06 23.11
N VAL A 120 9.95 -28.80 23.24
CA VAL A 120 10.52 -27.91 24.27
C VAL A 120 10.00 -26.47 24.09
N ALA A 121 9.80 -26.04 22.86
CA ALA A 121 9.29 -24.71 22.53
C ALA A 121 7.78 -24.55 22.78
N ALA A 122 7.01 -25.63 22.86
CA ALA A 122 5.56 -25.61 22.90
C ALA A 122 5.00 -24.85 24.12
N LYS A 123 5.54 -25.09 25.31
CA LYS A 123 5.06 -24.46 26.54
C LYS A 123 5.37 -22.94 26.58
N PRO A 124 6.59 -22.46 26.34
CA PRO A 124 6.88 -21.03 26.31
C PRO A 124 6.19 -20.32 25.14
N TYR A 125 6.03 -20.98 23.99
CA TYR A 125 5.24 -20.45 22.87
C TYR A 125 3.77 -20.23 23.27
N ALA A 126 3.13 -21.23 23.85
CA ALA A 126 1.74 -21.13 24.30
C ALA A 126 1.57 -20.06 25.39
N LEU A 127 2.59 -19.88 26.26
CA LEU A 127 2.56 -18.85 27.29
C LEU A 127 2.54 -17.45 26.68
N ILE A 128 3.45 -17.13 25.76
CA ILE A 128 3.50 -15.80 25.13
C ILE A 128 2.27 -15.56 24.26
N ALA A 129 1.79 -16.55 23.51
CA ALA A 129 0.58 -16.43 22.71
C ALA A 129 -0.64 -16.13 23.60
N LYS A 130 -0.83 -16.86 24.71
CA LYS A 130 -1.94 -16.59 25.66
C LYS A 130 -1.78 -15.24 26.35
N ALA A 131 -0.58 -14.82 26.69
CA ALA A 131 -0.33 -13.52 27.30
C ALA A 131 -0.72 -12.37 26.36
N LEU A 132 -0.32 -12.44 25.09
CA LEU A 132 -0.70 -11.45 24.07
C LEU A 132 -2.21 -11.49 23.76
N ALA A 133 -2.84 -12.67 23.69
CA ALA A 133 -4.26 -12.80 23.43
C ALA A 133 -5.14 -12.20 24.55
N ARG A 134 -4.66 -12.20 25.79
CA ARG A 134 -5.37 -11.61 26.96
C ARG A 134 -5.19 -10.11 27.08
N ASN A 135 -4.26 -9.54 26.32
CA ASN A 135 -3.93 -8.12 26.38
C ASN A 135 -4.26 -7.46 25.06
N THR A 136 -4.68 -6.21 25.08
CA THR A 136 -4.89 -5.40 23.87
C THR A 136 -3.59 -4.91 23.23
N LYS A 137 -2.45 -5.37 23.76
CA LYS A 137 -1.11 -5.03 23.27
C LYS A 137 -0.62 -6.01 22.22
N VAL A 138 0.24 -5.51 21.36
CA VAL A 138 1.01 -6.27 20.38
C VAL A 138 2.49 -6.12 20.68
N ALA A 139 3.31 -7.09 20.29
CA ALA A 139 4.75 -6.98 20.46
C ALA A 139 5.38 -6.39 19.20
N VAL A 140 6.32 -5.47 19.39
CA VAL A 140 7.20 -4.96 18.34
C VAL A 140 8.53 -5.68 18.47
N ALA A 141 9.02 -6.23 17.39
CA ALA A 141 10.24 -7.03 17.35
C ALA A 141 11.11 -6.63 16.15
N LYS A 142 12.39 -7.00 16.21
CA LYS A 142 13.33 -6.88 15.11
C LYS A 142 13.74 -8.28 14.62
N LEU A 143 13.92 -8.40 13.32
CA LEU A 143 14.31 -9.64 12.65
C LEU A 143 15.28 -9.33 11.51
N ALA A 144 16.48 -9.91 11.54
CA ALA A 144 17.38 -9.91 10.39
C ALA A 144 17.00 -11.05 9.44
N TRP A 145 16.55 -10.68 8.24
CA TRP A 145 16.12 -11.62 7.23
C TRP A 145 16.33 -11.06 5.81
N HIS A 146 16.83 -11.90 4.90
CA HIS A 146 17.20 -11.50 3.54
C HIS A 146 18.18 -10.32 3.47
N GLY A 147 19.22 -10.36 4.32
CA GLY A 147 20.31 -9.37 4.27
C GLY A 147 19.95 -7.99 4.83
N ARG A 148 18.82 -7.85 5.53
CA ARG A 148 18.45 -6.61 6.23
C ARG A 148 17.70 -6.86 7.52
N GLU A 149 17.82 -5.95 8.47
CA GLU A 149 16.96 -5.92 9.65
C GLU A 149 15.57 -5.36 9.28
N ARG A 150 14.54 -6.04 9.77
CA ARG A 150 13.14 -5.67 9.57
C ARG A 150 12.47 -5.43 10.90
N LEU A 151 11.59 -4.44 10.95
CA LEU A 151 10.69 -4.26 12.06
C LEU A 151 9.49 -5.18 11.87
N VAL A 152 9.04 -5.84 12.93
CA VAL A 152 7.99 -6.86 12.88
C VAL A 152 6.99 -6.63 14.01
N LEU A 153 5.72 -6.70 13.69
CA LEU A 153 4.62 -6.72 14.64
C LEU A 153 4.20 -8.16 14.91
N LEU A 154 4.23 -8.57 16.17
CA LEU A 154 3.73 -9.88 16.60
C LEU A 154 2.37 -9.72 17.27
N ARG A 155 1.39 -10.45 16.76
CA ARG A 155 0.07 -10.57 17.36
C ARG A 155 -0.40 -12.03 17.36
N VAL A 156 -1.52 -12.31 18.00
CA VAL A 156 -2.13 -13.63 18.00
C VAL A 156 -3.37 -13.65 17.11
N ARG A 157 -3.50 -14.69 16.31
CA ARG A 157 -4.71 -15.04 15.57
C ARG A 157 -4.98 -16.53 15.74
N ASP A 158 -6.15 -16.89 16.22
CA ASP A 158 -6.59 -18.29 16.40
C ASP A 158 -5.58 -19.15 17.17
N GLY A 159 -4.94 -18.57 18.19
CA GLY A 159 -3.94 -19.25 19.03
C GLY A 159 -2.54 -19.33 18.44
N VAL A 160 -2.31 -18.83 17.23
CA VAL A 160 -1.03 -18.81 16.53
C VAL A 160 -0.45 -17.40 16.54
N LEU A 161 0.87 -17.28 16.74
CA LEU A 161 1.58 -16.01 16.59
C LEU A 161 1.69 -15.66 15.10
N VAL A 162 1.33 -14.44 14.77
CA VAL A 162 1.44 -13.85 13.44
C VAL A 162 2.46 -12.73 13.47
N ALA A 163 3.39 -12.75 12.54
CA ALA A 163 4.38 -11.73 12.32
C ALA A 163 4.01 -10.92 11.07
N HIS A 164 3.75 -9.63 11.24
CA HIS A 164 3.58 -8.68 10.14
C HIS A 164 4.81 -7.82 10.00
N VAL A 165 5.38 -7.74 8.81
CA VAL A 165 6.51 -6.84 8.56
C VAL A 165 6.02 -5.41 8.54
N LEU A 166 6.73 -4.55 9.28
CA LEU A 166 6.46 -3.12 9.36
C LEU A 166 7.50 -2.32 8.58
N LYS A 167 7.09 -1.20 8.07
CA LYS A 167 7.95 -0.13 7.58
C LYS A 167 8.59 0.62 8.75
N TRP A 168 9.85 1.04 8.56
CA TRP A 168 10.49 1.97 9.46
C TRP A 168 9.84 3.35 9.34
N ASP A 169 10.03 4.21 10.33
CA ASP A 169 9.42 5.53 10.37
C ASP A 169 9.92 6.44 9.22
N ASP A 170 11.18 6.31 8.90
CA ASP A 170 11.85 7.02 7.80
C ASP A 170 11.49 6.50 6.39
N GLU A 171 10.83 5.34 6.30
CA GLU A 171 10.28 4.82 5.04
C GLU A 171 8.89 5.40 4.72
N ILE A 172 8.26 6.12 5.66
CA ILE A 172 6.92 6.67 5.50
C ILE A 172 7.03 8.13 5.07
N ARG A 173 6.38 8.47 3.97
CA ARG A 173 6.34 9.85 3.46
C ARG A 173 5.39 10.70 4.27
N ASP A 174 5.74 11.97 4.46
CA ASP A 174 4.85 12.96 5.07
C ASP A 174 3.70 13.28 4.10
N PRO A 175 2.42 13.10 4.50
CA PRO A 175 1.26 13.42 3.68
C PRO A 175 0.86 14.89 3.71
N ALA A 176 1.52 15.76 4.49
CA ALA A 176 1.07 17.13 4.76
C ALA A 176 0.88 17.98 3.49
N GLU A 177 1.71 17.74 2.45
CA GLU A 177 1.60 18.45 1.17
C GLU A 177 0.50 17.91 0.24
N LEU A 178 -0.04 16.71 0.55
CA LEU A 178 -1.05 16.05 -0.27
C LEU A 178 -2.48 16.40 0.18
N ALA A 179 -2.64 16.94 1.38
CA ALA A 179 -3.94 17.34 1.88
C ALA A 179 -4.48 18.54 1.06
N PRO A 180 -5.74 18.50 0.62
CA PRO A 180 -6.37 19.65 -0.03
C PRO A 180 -6.37 20.84 0.95
N LYS A 181 -6.02 22.02 0.42
CA LYS A 181 -5.96 23.26 1.19
C LYS A 181 -7.24 24.06 0.97
N ASP A 182 -7.66 24.76 2.02
CA ASP A 182 -8.68 25.82 1.98
C ASP A 182 -10.05 25.41 1.38
N LEU A 183 -10.51 24.20 1.68
CA LEU A 183 -11.86 23.78 1.38
C LEU A 183 -12.76 24.05 2.59
N GLU A 184 -13.77 24.91 2.39
CA GLU A 184 -14.84 25.10 3.36
C GLU A 184 -15.85 23.95 3.21
N VAL A 185 -16.00 23.16 4.26
CA VAL A 185 -17.02 22.11 4.35
C VAL A 185 -17.96 22.49 5.49
N THR A 186 -19.26 22.49 5.23
CA THR A 186 -20.28 22.83 6.23
C THR A 186 -20.56 21.65 7.16
N ASP A 187 -20.98 21.93 8.38
CA ASP A 187 -21.35 20.88 9.35
C ASP A 187 -22.47 19.98 8.79
N SER A 188 -23.42 20.54 8.04
CA SER A 188 -24.50 19.78 7.39
C SER A 188 -23.98 18.77 6.36
N GLU A 189 -22.96 19.12 5.55
CA GLU A 189 -22.34 18.21 4.59
C GLU A 189 -21.58 17.09 5.31
N ILE A 190 -20.95 17.41 6.45
CA ILE A 190 -20.27 16.41 7.29
C ILE A 190 -21.28 15.44 7.87
N ASP A 191 -22.41 15.94 8.43
CA ASP A 191 -23.44 15.09 9.03
C ASP A 191 -24.07 14.13 8.02
N GLU A 192 -24.36 14.60 6.80
CA GLU A 192 -24.88 13.73 5.74
C GLU A 192 -23.85 12.69 5.28
N ALA A 193 -22.58 13.07 5.18
CA ALA A 193 -21.50 12.12 4.86
C ALA A 193 -21.34 11.06 5.99
N VAL A 194 -21.47 11.45 7.26
CA VAL A 194 -21.46 10.52 8.39
C VAL A 194 -22.65 9.54 8.30
N HIS A 195 -23.86 10.02 8.01
CA HIS A 195 -25.02 9.15 7.79
C HIS A 195 -24.79 8.14 6.67
N LEU A 196 -24.16 8.55 5.56
CA LEU A 196 -23.79 7.62 4.48
C LEU A 196 -22.79 6.57 4.97
N VAL A 197 -21.73 6.97 5.68
CA VAL A 197 -20.74 6.05 6.25
C VAL A 197 -21.42 5.04 7.18
N GLU A 198 -22.29 5.49 8.08
CA GLU A 198 -23.04 4.61 8.99
C GLU A 198 -23.93 3.64 8.21
N SER A 199 -24.63 4.12 7.17
CA SER A 199 -25.49 3.28 6.32
C SER A 199 -24.72 2.20 5.55
N MET A 200 -23.46 2.43 5.24
CA MET A 200 -22.57 1.49 4.54
C MET A 200 -21.70 0.66 5.48
N THR A 201 -21.75 0.90 6.79
CA THR A 201 -20.94 0.17 7.76
C THR A 201 -21.31 -1.31 7.80
N THR A 202 -20.32 -2.18 7.76
CA THR A 202 -20.45 -3.63 7.91
C THR A 202 -19.33 -4.17 8.79
N ASP A 203 -19.65 -5.16 9.61
CA ASP A 203 -18.68 -5.86 10.47
C ASP A 203 -17.99 -7.03 9.74
N ASP A 204 -18.48 -7.43 8.56
CA ASP A 204 -17.99 -8.57 7.80
C ASP A 204 -17.65 -8.18 6.36
N ILE A 205 -16.37 -8.37 6.01
CA ILE A 205 -15.84 -8.16 4.66
C ILE A 205 -15.63 -9.48 3.90
N SER A 206 -15.99 -10.62 4.47
CA SER A 206 -15.74 -11.95 3.87
C SER A 206 -16.53 -12.19 2.56
N GLY A 207 -17.57 -11.40 2.34
CA GLY A 207 -18.41 -11.46 1.14
C GLY A 207 -17.76 -10.82 -0.10
N TYR A 208 -16.72 -9.98 0.07
CA TYR A 208 -16.05 -9.36 -1.07
C TYR A 208 -15.14 -10.35 -1.80
N ARG A 209 -15.24 -10.36 -3.12
CA ARG A 209 -14.50 -11.25 -4.02
C ARG A 209 -13.67 -10.46 -5.01
N ASP A 210 -12.60 -11.06 -5.49
CA ASP A 210 -11.78 -10.53 -6.59
C ASP A 210 -12.47 -10.78 -7.93
N THR A 211 -13.36 -9.86 -8.31
CA THR A 211 -14.12 -9.92 -9.57
C THR A 211 -13.22 -9.78 -10.80
N TYR A 212 -12.07 -9.10 -10.66
CA TYR A 212 -11.08 -8.99 -11.74
C TYR A 212 -10.50 -10.36 -12.07
N ARG A 213 -10.09 -11.11 -11.05
CA ARG A 213 -9.57 -12.47 -11.24
C ARG A 213 -10.62 -13.39 -11.87
N GLU A 214 -11.86 -13.35 -11.38
CA GLU A 214 -12.95 -14.15 -11.94
C GLU A 214 -13.19 -13.82 -13.43
N ALA A 215 -13.20 -12.54 -13.80
CA ALA A 215 -13.32 -12.09 -15.18
C ALA A 215 -12.14 -12.53 -16.05
N LEU A 216 -10.92 -12.45 -15.50
CA LEU A 216 -9.71 -12.85 -16.21
C LEU A 216 -9.65 -14.36 -16.46
N GLU A 217 -10.00 -15.17 -15.45
CA GLU A 217 -10.11 -16.61 -15.57
C GLU A 217 -11.13 -16.99 -16.65
N ALA A 218 -12.30 -16.33 -16.69
CA ALA A 218 -13.31 -16.54 -17.72
C ALA A 218 -12.82 -16.21 -19.14
N VAL A 219 -12.01 -15.13 -19.30
CA VAL A 219 -11.39 -14.77 -20.58
C VAL A 219 -10.37 -15.83 -21.02
N ILE A 220 -9.57 -16.33 -20.09
CA ILE A 220 -8.57 -17.37 -20.36
C ILE A 220 -9.25 -18.68 -20.78
N GLU A 221 -10.31 -19.09 -20.05
CA GLU A 221 -11.10 -20.28 -20.38
C GLU A 221 -11.76 -20.18 -21.76
N ALA A 222 -12.40 -19.04 -22.06
CA ALA A 222 -13.01 -18.79 -23.36
C ALA A 222 -12.02 -18.83 -24.53
N LYS A 223 -10.78 -18.39 -24.31
CA LYS A 223 -9.69 -18.47 -25.30
C LYS A 223 -9.10 -19.88 -25.41
N ALA A 224 -9.09 -20.66 -24.34
CA ALA A 224 -8.60 -22.02 -24.35
C ALA A 224 -9.57 -22.98 -25.05
N GLU A 225 -10.88 -22.73 -24.98
CA GLU A 225 -11.92 -23.41 -25.72
C GLU A 225 -12.09 -22.77 -27.10
N GLU A 226 -11.36 -23.22 -28.10
CA GLU A 226 -11.30 -22.67 -29.47
C GLU A 226 -12.63 -22.07 -29.97
N GLY A 227 -12.68 -20.76 -30.16
CA GLY A 227 -13.75 -20.02 -30.84
C GLY A 227 -14.86 -19.44 -29.97
N ARG A 228 -14.80 -19.56 -28.66
CA ARG A 228 -15.76 -18.89 -27.77
C ARG A 228 -15.36 -17.43 -27.55
N ARG A 229 -16.23 -16.51 -28.02
CA ARG A 229 -16.07 -15.06 -27.79
C ARG A 229 -16.12 -14.80 -26.28
N PRO A 230 -15.12 -14.10 -25.68
CA PRO A 230 -15.18 -13.74 -24.28
C PRO A 230 -16.47 -12.97 -24.00
N PRO A 231 -17.10 -13.14 -22.84
CA PRO A 231 -18.21 -12.28 -22.44
C PRO A 231 -17.75 -10.83 -22.53
N GLU A 232 -18.54 -9.98 -23.19
CA GLU A 232 -18.28 -8.54 -23.22
C GLU A 232 -18.21 -8.06 -21.78
N PRO A 233 -17.15 -7.30 -21.41
CA PRO A 233 -17.10 -6.72 -20.08
C PRO A 233 -18.38 -5.90 -19.91
N ARG A 234 -19.13 -6.17 -18.87
CA ARG A 234 -20.20 -5.26 -18.46
C ARG A 234 -19.51 -3.96 -18.15
N THR A 235 -19.62 -3.03 -19.05
CA THR A 235 -19.29 -1.63 -18.81
C THR A 235 -20.22 -1.19 -17.69
N GLY A 236 -19.73 -1.28 -16.47
CA GLY A 236 -20.33 -0.58 -15.36
C GLY A 236 -20.40 0.87 -15.75
N ASP A 237 -21.51 1.47 -15.46
CA ASP A 237 -21.94 2.84 -15.72
C ASP A 237 -20.83 3.77 -16.22
N GLU A 238 -21.04 4.29 -17.42
CA GLU A 238 -20.23 5.34 -18.00
C GLU A 238 -20.02 6.43 -16.94
N GLU A 239 -18.75 6.66 -16.58
CA GLU A 239 -18.37 7.85 -15.83
C GLU A 239 -18.94 9.07 -16.56
N GLN A 240 -20.04 9.59 -16.05
CA GLN A 240 -20.55 10.89 -16.48
C GLN A 240 -19.54 11.94 -16.04
N GLY A 241 -18.65 12.24 -16.96
CA GLY A 241 -17.63 13.26 -16.79
C GLY A 241 -18.25 14.63 -16.49
N GLY A 242 -17.85 15.22 -15.36
CA GLY A 242 -17.68 16.67 -15.27
C GLY A 242 -18.92 17.56 -15.26
N GLN A 243 -20.00 17.18 -14.62
CA GLN A 243 -20.94 18.16 -14.10
C GLN A 243 -20.65 18.40 -12.63
N VAL A 244 -20.57 19.66 -12.22
CA VAL A 244 -20.58 20.06 -10.81
C VAL A 244 -21.93 19.63 -10.26
N LEU A 245 -22.02 18.36 -9.87
CA LEU A 245 -23.18 17.80 -9.19
C LEU A 245 -23.24 18.47 -7.82
N ASP A 246 -24.43 18.93 -7.47
CA ASP A 246 -24.74 19.32 -6.12
C ASP A 246 -24.36 18.15 -5.20
N LEU A 247 -23.31 18.32 -4.40
CA LEU A 247 -22.74 17.28 -3.54
C LEU A 247 -23.82 16.67 -2.64
N MET A 248 -24.77 17.49 -2.17
CA MET A 248 -25.87 17.08 -1.34
C MET A 248 -26.84 16.14 -2.07
N ALA A 249 -27.17 16.45 -3.32
CA ALA A 249 -28.01 15.58 -4.14
C ALA A 249 -27.35 14.24 -4.42
N ALA A 250 -26.04 14.23 -4.66
CA ALA A 250 -25.26 13.00 -4.89
C ALA A 250 -25.15 12.13 -3.64
N LEU A 251 -24.96 12.72 -2.46
CA LEU A 251 -24.93 12.02 -1.18
C LEU A 251 -26.28 11.39 -0.87
N GLN A 252 -27.40 12.12 -1.02
CA GLN A 252 -28.76 11.60 -0.81
C GLN A 252 -29.11 10.46 -1.75
N GLU A 253 -28.70 10.54 -3.02
CA GLU A 253 -28.89 9.43 -3.97
C GLU A 253 -28.07 8.21 -3.58
N SER A 254 -26.85 8.40 -3.11
CA SER A 254 -25.98 7.31 -2.63
C SER A 254 -26.55 6.62 -1.41
N VAL A 255 -27.09 7.38 -0.43
CA VAL A 255 -27.79 6.82 0.75
C VAL A 255 -28.99 5.98 0.32
N ARG A 256 -29.79 6.48 -0.62
CA ARG A 256 -30.97 5.76 -1.13
C ARG A 256 -30.59 4.47 -1.84
N LYS A 257 -29.51 4.47 -2.65
CA LYS A 257 -28.99 3.27 -3.31
C LYS A 257 -28.47 2.26 -2.29
N ALA A 258 -27.78 2.71 -1.25
CA ALA A 258 -27.27 1.82 -0.19
C ALA A 258 -28.42 1.17 0.63
N GLN A 259 -29.47 1.91 0.93
CA GLN A 259 -30.66 1.39 1.62
C GLN A 259 -31.44 0.37 0.77
N SER A 260 -31.65 0.67 -0.51
CA SER A 260 -32.32 -0.27 -1.43
C SER A 260 -31.52 -1.56 -1.64
N ALA A 261 -30.19 -1.51 -1.65
CA ALA A 261 -29.31 -2.68 -1.77
C ALA A 261 -29.38 -3.61 -0.52
N ARG A 262 -29.74 -3.08 0.64
CA ARG A 262 -29.91 -3.85 1.88
C ARG A 262 -31.30 -4.48 2.05
N GLY A 263 -32.26 -4.18 1.17
CA GLY A 263 -33.61 -4.72 1.26
C GLY A 263 -34.46 -4.14 2.41
N GLU A 264 -34.06 -3.01 2.99
CA GLU A 264 -34.84 -2.25 3.95
C GLU A 264 -35.85 -1.37 3.21
N ASP A 265 -36.91 -2.00 2.72
CA ASP A 265 -38.10 -1.31 2.26
C ASP A 265 -39.02 -1.09 3.47
N GLY A 266 -38.98 0.09 4.03
CA GLY A 266 -39.83 0.32 5.20
C GLY A 266 -39.77 1.70 5.77
N GLY A 267 -40.66 2.57 5.34
CA GLY A 267 -41.10 3.70 6.15
C GLY A 267 -41.05 5.05 5.47
N ASN A 268 -42.21 5.37 4.93
CA ASN A 268 -42.70 6.66 4.51
C ASN A 268 -42.11 7.84 5.31
N ALA A 269 -41.13 8.52 4.77
CA ALA A 269 -40.78 9.86 5.21
C ALA A 269 -41.45 10.86 4.25
N GLU A 270 -42.44 11.59 4.78
CA GLU A 270 -43.11 12.69 4.08
C GLU A 270 -42.06 13.76 3.68
N ILE A 271 -41.90 13.92 2.37
CA ILE A 271 -41.08 14.97 1.77
C ILE A 271 -41.87 16.27 1.89
N HIS A 272 -41.44 17.19 2.74
CA HIS A 272 -41.90 18.57 2.72
C HIS A 272 -41.32 19.27 1.47
N GLU A 273 -42.17 19.53 0.48
CA GLU A 273 -41.86 20.39 -0.66
C GLU A 273 -41.59 21.82 -0.19
N MET A 274 -40.39 22.32 -0.45
CA MET A 274 -40.08 23.74 -0.35
C MET A 274 -40.55 24.47 -1.62
N PRO A 275 -41.16 25.68 -1.53
CA PRO A 275 -41.78 26.35 -2.67
C PRO A 275 -40.77 26.91 -3.67
N GLU A 276 -41.01 26.59 -4.94
CA GLU A 276 -40.26 27.08 -6.11
C GLU A 276 -40.18 28.62 -6.15
N SER A 277 -38.96 29.14 -6.21
CA SER A 277 -38.73 30.55 -6.58
C SER A 277 -38.68 30.72 -8.11
N LYS A 278 -39.64 31.47 -8.65
CA LYS A 278 -39.78 31.79 -10.09
C LYS A 278 -38.57 32.56 -10.64
N PRO A 279 -38.09 32.24 -11.84
CA PRO A 279 -36.98 32.99 -12.47
C PRO A 279 -37.45 34.31 -13.09
N LYS A 280 -36.71 35.41 -12.82
CA LYS A 280 -36.87 36.71 -13.50
C LYS A 280 -36.15 36.73 -14.86
N PRO A 281 -36.68 37.44 -15.88
CA PRO A 281 -36.22 37.35 -17.25
C PRO A 281 -34.93 38.16 -17.52
N LYS A 282 -34.06 37.56 -18.36
CA LYS A 282 -32.84 38.20 -18.88
C LYS A 282 -33.15 39.30 -19.90
N LYS A 283 -32.58 40.50 -19.70
CA LYS A 283 -32.51 41.58 -20.63
C LYS A 283 -31.26 41.47 -21.52
N LYS A 284 -31.47 41.43 -22.85
CA LYS A 284 -30.42 41.50 -23.88
C LYS A 284 -29.92 42.93 -24.04
N THR A 285 -28.60 43.14 -24.18
CA THR A 285 -27.98 44.22 -25.02
C THR A 285 -26.56 43.73 -25.35
N ALA A 286 -26.32 43.45 -26.55
CA ALA A 286 -25.75 44.11 -27.72
C ALA A 286 -24.24 44.42 -27.66
N ALA A 287 -23.57 43.90 -28.67
CA ALA A 287 -22.15 43.90 -28.98
C ALA A 287 -21.51 45.28 -29.17
N THR A 288 -20.21 45.36 -28.92
CA THR A 288 -19.34 46.19 -29.78
C THR A 288 -17.88 45.64 -29.75
N LYS A 289 -17.34 45.53 -30.96
CA LYS A 289 -15.98 45.19 -31.35
C LYS A 289 -14.99 46.31 -31.02
N THR A 290 -13.72 46.00 -30.77
CA THR A 290 -12.50 46.48 -31.49
C THR A 290 -11.30 46.21 -30.60
N ALA A 291 -10.38 45.42 -31.02
CA ALA A 291 -9.20 45.58 -31.85
C ALA A 291 -7.89 46.05 -31.11
N LYS A 292 -6.90 45.15 -31.19
CA LYS A 292 -5.47 45.36 -31.46
C LYS A 292 -4.56 46.18 -30.53
N LYS A 293 -3.57 45.59 -29.91
CA LYS A 293 -2.12 45.78 -30.28
C LYS A 293 -1.20 45.27 -29.14
N ALA A 294 -0.33 44.38 -29.45
CA ALA A 294 1.02 44.25 -28.82
C ALA A 294 1.94 45.27 -29.58
N PRO A 295 3.19 45.54 -29.22
CA PRO A 295 4.20 44.74 -28.52
C PRO A 295 5.23 45.54 -27.68
N ALA A 296 6.28 44.83 -27.29
CA ALA A 296 7.70 45.22 -27.09
C ALA A 296 8.18 45.54 -25.65
N LYS A 297 9.08 44.64 -25.13
CA LYS A 297 10.55 44.73 -25.05
C LYS A 297 11.10 45.92 -24.24
N THR A 298 11.91 45.60 -23.22
CA THR A 298 13.32 45.98 -22.96
C THR A 298 13.67 45.62 -21.49
N VAL A 299 14.62 44.72 -21.23
CA VAL A 299 16.08 44.77 -21.14
C VAL A 299 16.61 45.87 -20.20
N ALA A 300 17.31 45.48 -19.15
CA ALA A 300 18.58 45.93 -18.59
C ALA A 300 18.69 45.46 -17.13
N LYS A 301 19.61 44.58 -16.72
CA LYS A 301 21.08 44.61 -16.60
C LYS A 301 21.57 45.51 -15.47
N LYS A 302 22.22 44.92 -14.50
CA LYS A 302 23.51 45.25 -13.83
C LYS A 302 23.46 44.88 -12.35
N THR A 303 24.27 43.99 -11.93
CA THR A 303 25.69 43.93 -11.55
C THR A 303 25.98 44.23 -10.08
N ALA A 304 26.66 43.23 -9.50
CA ALA A 304 27.83 43.28 -8.59
C ALA A 304 27.54 43.71 -7.16
N ASP A 305 28.10 43.15 -6.13
CA ASP A 305 29.49 42.81 -5.89
C ASP A 305 29.65 42.01 -4.59
N ALA A 306 30.59 41.13 -4.61
CA ALA A 306 31.49 40.61 -3.65
C ALA A 306 31.46 41.07 -2.15
N LYS A 307 31.60 40.11 -1.23
CA LYS A 307 32.70 40.05 -0.26
C LYS A 307 32.72 38.78 0.57
N LYS A 308 33.69 37.93 0.35
CA LYS A 308 34.33 37.12 1.41
C LYS A 308 35.17 38.03 2.30
N PRO A 309 35.37 37.71 3.57
CA PRO A 309 36.63 37.10 3.96
C PRO A 309 36.54 36.06 5.12
N ALA A 310 37.36 35.09 5.02
CA ALA A 310 38.62 34.82 5.74
C ALA A 310 38.52 34.02 7.05
N ARG A 311 39.12 32.85 6.93
CA ARG A 311 39.82 32.00 7.92
C ARG A 311 40.19 32.66 9.23
N ARG A 312 39.95 31.94 10.34
CA ARG A 312 40.96 31.78 11.39
C ARG A 312 41.03 30.36 11.94
N ARG A 313 42.26 29.87 11.97
CA ARG A 313 42.78 28.71 12.66
C ARG A 313 42.83 28.96 14.17
N GLY A 314 42.84 27.92 14.94
CA GLY A 314 43.56 27.93 16.22
C GLY A 314 42.86 27.13 17.31
N ALA A 315 43.50 26.11 17.66
CA ALA A 315 43.84 25.27 18.78
C ALA A 315 43.08 23.98 18.88
#